data_8f2273d26b3798959384f54f687c9cf3
#
_entry.id   8f2273d26b3798959384f54f687c9cf3
#
_cell.length_a   1.000
_cell.length_b   1.000
_cell.length_c   1.000
_cell.angle_alpha   90.00
_cell.angle_beta   90.00
_cell.angle_gamma   90.00
#
_symmetry.space_group_name_H-M   'P 1'
#
loop_
_entity.id
_entity.type
_entity.pdbx_description
1 polymer ?
#
loop_
_entity_poly.entity_id
_entity_poly.type
_entity_poly.pdbx_seq_one_letter_code
_entity_poly.pdbx_strand_id
1 'polypeptide(L)'
;LYLYIVLMVVLINLFIGYYSKEKVAFSVLAYSILRNSTKPVTITPIYLPNIRDDFVRERNNLSSTEFSFSRFMVPHLMNYKGWGLFMDCDQLMLGDIAELWRLRDDKYAVQLCKHDYTPVEDKKFLGQVQTKYEKKNWSSFMLMNCNKCSELTPDYVNSATGLQLHQFKWLESDELIGDLPLEWNWLVDEPGYNTKSKVNNIHFTKGGPWFKEYANCSYSETWNLYHEECSWIER
;
A
#
# COMPACT_ATOMS: atom_id res chain seq x y z
N LEU A 1 4.39 -43.46 -16.34
CA LEU A 1 4.99 -42.13 -16.34
C LEU A 1 4.27 -41.30 -15.26
N TYR A 2 4.86 -41.22 -14.05
CA TYR A 2 4.33 -40.37 -12.98
C TYR A 2 4.65 -38.91 -13.33
N LEU A 3 3.63 -38.12 -13.67
CA LEU A 3 3.74 -36.70 -13.83
C LEU A 3 3.90 -36.11 -12.42
N TYR A 4 5.14 -35.77 -12.03
CA TYR A 4 5.35 -34.95 -10.84
C TYR A 4 4.85 -33.53 -11.14
N ILE A 5 3.64 -33.21 -10.72
CA ILE A 5 3.18 -31.83 -10.65
C ILE A 5 3.98 -31.19 -9.49
N VAL A 6 5.04 -30.50 -9.82
CA VAL A 6 5.70 -29.61 -8.87
C VAL A 6 4.74 -28.48 -8.59
N LEU A 7 3.99 -28.58 -7.50
CA LEU A 7 3.22 -27.47 -6.97
C LEU A 7 4.20 -26.40 -6.53
N MET A 8 4.46 -25.43 -7.42
CA MET A 8 5.24 -24.26 -7.04
C MET A 8 4.52 -23.54 -5.90
N VAL A 9 5.22 -23.37 -4.79
CA VAL A 9 4.73 -22.57 -3.67
C VAL A 9 4.56 -21.14 -4.17
N VAL A 10 3.32 -20.63 -4.13
CA VAL A 10 3.05 -19.23 -4.45
C VAL A 10 3.47 -18.39 -3.25
N LEU A 11 4.59 -17.69 -3.37
CA LEU A 11 5.05 -16.72 -2.39
C LEU A 11 4.55 -15.33 -2.78
N ILE A 12 3.90 -14.65 -1.87
CA ILE A 12 3.35 -13.31 -2.08
C ILE A 12 4.34 -12.30 -1.51
N ASN A 13 4.89 -11.43 -2.36
CA ASN A 13 5.87 -10.43 -1.96
C ASN A 13 5.17 -9.12 -1.62
N LEU A 14 5.23 -8.73 -0.35
CA LEU A 14 4.60 -7.52 0.19
C LEU A 14 5.66 -6.52 0.62
N PHE A 15 5.43 -5.27 0.24
CA PHE A 15 6.23 -4.12 0.62
C PHE A 15 5.32 -3.13 1.35
N ILE A 16 5.60 -2.87 2.61
CA ILE A 16 4.80 -1.95 3.42
C ILE A 16 5.64 -0.70 3.71
N GLY A 17 5.09 0.48 3.37
CA GLY A 17 5.72 1.74 3.72
C GLY A 17 5.87 1.86 5.24
N TYR A 18 7.08 2.13 5.73
CA TYR A 18 7.30 2.34 7.16
C TYR A 18 7.33 3.83 7.48
N TYR A 19 6.52 4.25 8.45
CA TYR A 19 6.51 5.60 8.97
C TYR A 19 6.74 5.58 10.48
N SER A 20 7.79 6.25 10.94
CA SER A 20 8.21 6.23 12.35
C SER A 20 7.14 6.72 13.33
N LYS A 21 6.23 7.60 12.87
CA LYS A 21 5.09 8.09 13.66
C LYS A 21 3.89 7.15 13.70
N GLU A 22 3.85 6.16 12.81
CA GLU A 22 2.76 5.18 12.66
C GLU A 22 3.25 3.73 12.79
N LYS A 23 4.33 3.52 13.54
CA LYS A 23 4.92 2.18 13.73
C LYS A 23 3.95 1.13 14.28
N VAL A 24 2.97 1.54 15.11
CA VAL A 24 1.96 0.63 15.62
C VAL A 24 1.00 0.20 14.50
N ALA A 25 0.61 1.12 13.60
CA ALA A 25 -0.21 0.81 12.45
C ALA A 25 0.48 -0.19 11.52
N PHE A 26 1.78 0.00 11.24
CA PHE A 26 2.58 -0.98 10.49
C PHE A 26 2.53 -2.38 11.14
N SER A 27 2.69 -2.48 12.46
CA SER A 27 2.70 -3.76 13.17
C SER A 27 1.34 -4.46 13.09
N VAL A 28 0.26 -3.71 13.28
CA VAL A 28 -1.12 -4.22 13.19
C VAL A 28 -1.45 -4.66 11.77
N LEU A 29 -1.05 -3.88 10.74
CA LEU A 29 -1.22 -4.28 9.35
C LEU A 29 -0.46 -5.58 9.06
N ALA A 30 0.82 -5.68 9.43
CA ALA A 30 1.60 -6.89 9.21
C ALA A 30 0.96 -8.11 9.89
N TYR A 31 0.50 -7.96 11.13
CA TYR A 31 -0.23 -9.00 11.84
C TYR A 31 -1.53 -9.40 11.13
N SER A 32 -2.33 -8.42 10.69
CA SER A 32 -3.61 -8.69 10.01
C SER A 32 -3.42 -9.46 8.71
N ILE A 33 -2.36 -9.17 7.96
CA ILE A 33 -1.99 -9.90 6.75
C ILE A 33 -1.66 -11.36 7.08
N LEU A 34 -0.78 -11.59 8.08
CA LEU A 34 -0.37 -12.93 8.49
C LEU A 34 -1.56 -13.75 9.00
N ARG A 35 -2.44 -13.13 9.78
CA ARG A 35 -3.64 -13.76 10.35
C ARG A 35 -4.62 -14.24 9.28
N ASN A 36 -4.80 -13.46 8.22
CA ASN A 36 -5.84 -13.70 7.22
C ASN A 36 -5.32 -14.39 5.94
N SER A 37 -4.01 -14.57 5.76
CA SER A 37 -3.45 -15.15 4.54
C SER A 37 -3.48 -16.67 4.57
N THR A 38 -4.03 -17.28 3.50
CA THR A 38 -3.97 -18.74 3.26
C THR A 38 -2.72 -19.18 2.49
N LYS A 39 -1.86 -18.23 2.10
CA LYS A 39 -0.60 -18.50 1.37
C LYS A 39 0.58 -17.87 2.08
N PRO A 40 1.79 -18.42 1.89
CA PRO A 40 3.02 -17.79 2.38
C PRO A 40 3.18 -16.38 1.86
N VAL A 41 3.51 -15.44 2.76
CA VAL A 41 3.79 -14.04 2.44
C VAL A 41 5.18 -13.65 2.94
N THR A 42 5.87 -12.79 2.19
CA THR A 42 7.02 -12.05 2.70
C THR A 42 6.57 -10.62 2.98
N ILE A 43 7.00 -10.04 4.09
CA ILE A 43 6.72 -8.65 4.43
C ILE A 43 8.04 -7.91 4.51
N THR A 44 8.25 -7.00 3.57
CA THR A 44 9.44 -6.14 3.51
C THR A 44 9.04 -4.72 3.88
N PRO A 45 9.48 -4.19 5.03
CA PRO A 45 9.27 -2.79 5.34
C PRO A 45 10.10 -1.91 4.41
N ILE A 46 9.49 -0.91 3.77
CA ILE A 46 10.22 0.16 3.10
C ILE A 46 10.61 1.18 4.16
N TYR A 47 11.73 0.92 4.82
CA TYR A 47 12.30 1.75 5.86
C TYR A 47 13.53 2.49 5.33
N LEU A 48 13.46 3.82 5.26
CA LEU A 48 14.46 4.64 4.58
C LEU A 48 15.92 4.34 4.98
N PRO A 49 16.26 4.14 6.27
CA PRO A 49 17.64 3.80 6.64
C PRO A 49 18.18 2.51 5.99
N ASN A 50 17.31 1.56 5.61
CA ASN A 50 17.71 0.28 5.00
C ASN A 50 17.93 0.37 3.48
N ILE A 51 17.42 1.42 2.85
CA ILE A 51 17.51 1.64 1.38
C ILE A 51 18.27 2.93 1.04
N ARG A 52 19.02 3.48 1.99
CA ARG A 52 19.70 4.78 1.88
C ARG A 52 20.78 4.84 0.78
N ASP A 53 21.28 3.69 0.35
CA ASP A 53 22.31 3.64 -0.70
C ASP A 53 21.68 3.82 -2.10
N ASP A 54 20.41 3.45 -2.25
CA ASP A 54 19.65 3.54 -3.51
C ASP A 54 18.63 4.68 -3.50
N PHE A 55 18.09 5.04 -2.33
CA PHE A 55 17.11 6.11 -2.16
C PHE A 55 17.70 7.26 -1.33
N VAL A 56 18.12 8.30 -2.02
CA VAL A 56 18.83 9.49 -1.44
C VAL A 56 18.00 10.77 -1.46
N ARG A 57 16.73 10.65 -1.89
CA ARG A 57 15.83 11.80 -1.99
C ARG A 57 15.53 12.39 -0.62
N GLU A 58 15.80 13.69 -0.46
CA GLU A 58 15.44 14.41 0.74
C GLU A 58 13.93 14.56 0.89
N ARG A 59 13.47 14.43 2.13
CA ARG A 59 12.08 14.70 2.47
C ARG A 59 11.79 16.18 2.35
N ASN A 60 10.72 16.53 1.65
CA ASN A 60 10.24 17.91 1.57
C ASN A 60 8.89 18.09 2.32
N ASN A 61 8.47 19.33 2.51
CA ASN A 61 7.26 19.68 3.25
C ASN A 61 5.95 19.18 2.58
N LEU A 62 6.02 18.74 1.31
CA LEU A 62 4.88 18.15 0.59
C LEU A 62 4.81 16.63 0.73
N SER A 63 5.83 16.01 1.34
CA SER A 63 5.87 14.57 1.60
C SER A 63 5.10 14.27 2.88
N SER A 64 3.89 13.71 2.77
CA SER A 64 3.02 13.40 3.91
C SER A 64 3.61 12.31 4.82
N THR A 65 4.33 11.33 4.26
CA THR A 65 4.95 10.22 4.98
C THR A 65 6.41 10.03 4.56
N GLU A 66 7.18 9.25 5.32
CA GLU A 66 8.56 8.89 4.98
C GLU A 66 8.64 8.09 3.68
N PHE A 67 7.61 7.30 3.37
CA PHE A 67 7.54 6.45 2.18
C PHE A 67 6.78 7.09 1.00
N SER A 68 6.48 8.38 1.03
CA SER A 68 5.73 9.05 -0.04
C SER A 68 6.29 8.78 -1.43
N PHE A 69 7.60 8.71 -1.59
CA PHE A 69 8.26 8.46 -2.87
C PHE A 69 8.98 7.10 -2.92
N SER A 70 9.50 6.61 -1.80
CA SER A 70 10.22 5.33 -1.76
C SER A 70 9.32 4.12 -2.06
N ARG A 71 7.99 4.28 -2.01
CA ARG A 71 7.03 3.27 -2.49
C ARG A 71 7.28 2.83 -3.94
N PHE A 72 7.83 3.71 -4.75
CA PHE A 72 8.16 3.44 -6.15
C PHE A 72 9.48 2.69 -6.35
N MET A 73 10.21 2.38 -5.25
CA MET A 73 11.40 1.54 -5.29
C MET A 73 11.08 0.03 -5.34
N VAL A 74 9.83 -0.37 -5.19
CA VAL A 74 9.44 -1.80 -5.19
C VAL A 74 9.98 -2.57 -6.41
N PRO A 75 9.87 -2.07 -7.66
CA PRO A 75 10.44 -2.79 -8.80
C PRO A 75 11.97 -2.98 -8.72
N HIS A 76 12.70 -1.97 -8.26
CA HIS A 76 14.14 -2.07 -8.03
C HIS A 76 14.47 -3.11 -6.95
N LEU A 77 13.79 -3.08 -5.80
CA LEU A 77 13.95 -4.04 -4.71
C LEU A 77 13.62 -5.48 -5.13
N MET A 78 12.76 -5.65 -6.13
CA MET A 78 12.43 -6.93 -6.78
C MET A 78 13.38 -7.29 -7.92
N ASN A 79 14.46 -6.53 -8.15
CA ASN A 79 15.35 -6.68 -9.31
C ASN A 79 14.57 -6.70 -10.65
N TYR A 80 13.47 -5.93 -10.72
CA TYR A 80 12.58 -5.84 -11.87
C TYR A 80 12.01 -7.19 -12.34
N LYS A 81 11.73 -8.12 -11.38
CA LYS A 81 11.24 -9.46 -11.69
C LYS A 81 10.00 -9.82 -10.88
N GLY A 82 9.04 -10.45 -11.56
CA GLY A 82 7.83 -10.97 -10.94
C GLY A 82 6.87 -9.87 -10.47
N TRP A 83 6.08 -10.19 -9.46
CA TRP A 83 5.06 -9.31 -8.91
C TRP A 83 5.37 -8.93 -7.46
N GLY A 84 5.14 -7.68 -7.10
CA GLY A 84 5.21 -7.15 -5.75
C GLY A 84 3.95 -6.34 -5.43
N LEU A 85 3.48 -6.40 -4.19
CA LEU A 85 2.39 -5.54 -3.70
C LEU A 85 2.96 -4.50 -2.74
N PHE A 86 2.75 -3.22 -3.05
CA PHE A 86 3.00 -2.12 -2.13
C PHE A 86 1.72 -1.75 -1.38
N MET A 87 1.85 -1.43 -0.09
CA MET A 87 0.78 -0.94 0.78
C MET A 87 1.27 0.20 1.68
N ASP A 88 0.43 1.21 1.91
CA ASP A 88 0.64 2.18 2.98
C ASP A 88 0.47 1.49 4.35
N CYS A 89 1.17 1.94 5.40
CA CYS A 89 1.12 1.29 6.72
C CYS A 89 -0.17 1.57 7.50
N ASP A 90 -0.94 2.58 7.11
CA ASP A 90 -2.20 2.99 7.72
C ASP A 90 -3.41 2.20 7.19
N GLN A 91 -3.18 0.91 6.89
CA GLN A 91 -4.20 -0.01 6.39
C GLN A 91 -4.46 -1.16 7.37
N LEU A 92 -5.56 -1.89 7.17
CA LEU A 92 -5.90 -3.09 7.93
C LEU A 92 -6.48 -4.15 6.98
N MET A 93 -5.78 -5.29 6.85
CA MET A 93 -6.21 -6.40 6.01
C MET A 93 -7.25 -7.26 6.72
N LEU A 94 -8.43 -7.40 6.12
CA LEU A 94 -9.52 -8.26 6.60
C LEU A 94 -9.76 -9.48 5.70
N GLY A 95 -9.44 -9.36 4.42
CA GLY A 95 -9.57 -10.44 3.44
C GLY A 95 -8.31 -11.28 3.32
N ASP A 96 -8.42 -12.41 2.63
CA ASP A 96 -7.25 -13.23 2.27
C ASP A 96 -6.49 -12.61 1.09
N ILE A 97 -5.27 -12.16 1.37
CA ILE A 97 -4.43 -11.54 0.33
C ILE A 97 -4.11 -12.48 -0.84
N ALA A 98 -4.26 -13.78 -0.68
CA ALA A 98 -4.14 -14.74 -1.77
C ALA A 98 -5.27 -14.56 -2.81
N GLU A 99 -6.45 -14.08 -2.41
CA GLU A 99 -7.53 -13.74 -3.35
C GLU A 99 -7.14 -12.54 -4.23
N LEU A 100 -6.57 -11.48 -3.62
CA LEU A 100 -6.01 -10.36 -4.37
C LEU A 100 -4.93 -10.81 -5.34
N TRP A 101 -4.02 -11.67 -4.87
CA TRP A 101 -2.89 -12.16 -5.67
C TRP A 101 -3.31 -12.92 -6.92
N ARG A 102 -4.50 -13.51 -6.95
CA ARG A 102 -5.08 -14.17 -8.14
C ARG A 102 -5.59 -13.18 -9.19
N LEU A 103 -5.82 -11.91 -8.83
CA LEU A 103 -6.30 -10.88 -9.75
C LEU A 103 -5.20 -10.30 -10.65
N ARG A 104 -3.94 -10.75 -10.48
CA ARG A 104 -2.84 -10.31 -11.33
C ARG A 104 -3.12 -10.63 -12.79
N ASP A 105 -2.90 -9.64 -13.64
CA ASP A 105 -3.02 -9.76 -15.08
C ASP A 105 -1.74 -9.19 -15.71
N ASP A 106 -0.99 -10.05 -16.39
CA ASP A 106 0.28 -9.69 -17.05
C ASP A 106 0.13 -8.63 -18.14
N LYS A 107 -1.09 -8.31 -18.54
CA LYS A 107 -1.39 -7.19 -19.44
C LYS A 107 -0.94 -5.85 -18.84
N TYR A 108 -1.08 -5.67 -17.52
CA TYR A 108 -0.82 -4.42 -16.84
C TYR A 108 0.59 -4.33 -16.25
N ALA A 109 1.09 -3.11 -16.12
CA ALA A 109 2.31 -2.81 -15.36
C ALA A 109 2.00 -2.60 -13.88
N VAL A 110 0.84 -2.03 -13.58
CA VAL A 110 0.33 -1.85 -12.22
C VAL A 110 -1.18 -2.05 -12.19
N GLN A 111 -1.68 -2.70 -11.16
CA GLN A 111 -3.11 -2.78 -10.88
C GLN A 111 -3.38 -2.14 -9.52
N LEU A 112 -4.44 -1.34 -9.43
CA LEU A 112 -4.75 -0.56 -8.24
C LEU A 112 -6.24 -0.20 -8.17
N CYS A 113 -6.69 0.27 -7.02
CA CYS A 113 -8.04 0.78 -6.87
C CYS A 113 -8.10 2.21 -7.41
N LYS A 114 -8.86 2.42 -8.49
CA LYS A 114 -9.07 3.73 -9.12
C LYS A 114 -10.13 4.50 -8.35
N HIS A 115 -9.71 5.28 -7.37
CA HIS A 115 -10.59 6.13 -6.60
C HIS A 115 -11.02 7.34 -7.44
N ASP A 116 -12.32 7.47 -7.69
CA ASP A 116 -12.93 8.67 -8.24
C ASP A 116 -13.32 9.58 -7.08
N TYR A 117 -12.35 10.33 -6.57
CA TYR A 117 -12.49 11.04 -5.33
C TYR A 117 -11.67 12.33 -5.33
N THR A 118 -12.33 13.43 -4.94
CA THR A 118 -11.67 14.71 -4.70
C THR A 118 -11.75 15.03 -3.21
N PRO A 119 -10.60 15.20 -2.52
CA PRO A 119 -10.60 15.59 -1.12
C PRO A 119 -11.40 16.84 -0.85
N VAL A 120 -12.27 16.81 0.15
CA VAL A 120 -13.06 17.98 0.58
C VAL A 120 -12.23 18.89 1.50
N GLU A 121 -11.39 18.28 2.35
CA GLU A 121 -10.59 18.98 3.33
C GLU A 121 -9.20 19.36 2.78
N ASP A 122 -8.70 20.53 3.17
CA ASP A 122 -7.38 21.04 2.75
C ASP A 122 -6.23 20.54 3.65
N LYS A 123 -6.55 19.81 4.73
CA LYS A 123 -5.57 19.28 5.69
C LYS A 123 -5.82 17.80 5.98
N LYS A 124 -4.73 17.04 6.14
CA LYS A 124 -4.68 15.67 6.65
C LYS A 124 -4.30 15.64 8.13
N PHE A 125 -4.21 14.41 8.70
CA PHE A 125 -3.67 14.17 10.02
C PHE A 125 -2.33 14.89 10.24
N LEU A 126 -2.04 15.25 11.49
CA LEU A 126 -0.84 16.03 11.86
C LEU A 126 -0.70 17.39 11.14
N GLY A 127 -1.80 17.99 10.65
CA GLY A 127 -1.80 19.29 9.97
C GLY A 127 -1.14 19.30 8.60
N GLN A 128 -0.89 18.15 7.99
CA GLN A 128 -0.32 18.02 6.65
C GLN A 128 -1.24 18.61 5.59
N VAL A 129 -0.64 19.30 4.60
CA VAL A 129 -1.39 19.88 3.48
C VAL A 129 -1.95 18.76 2.60
N GLN A 130 -3.27 18.81 2.33
CA GLN A 130 -3.94 17.93 1.39
C GLN A 130 -3.88 18.52 -0.01
N THR A 131 -3.04 17.98 -0.89
CA THR A 131 -3.00 18.40 -2.29
C THR A 131 -4.09 17.70 -3.10
N LYS A 132 -4.78 18.46 -3.95
CA LYS A 132 -5.73 17.95 -4.93
C LYS A 132 -5.00 17.71 -6.24
N TYR A 133 -4.99 16.47 -6.73
CA TYR A 133 -4.42 16.10 -8.03
C TYR A 133 -5.13 14.84 -8.56
N GLU A 134 -5.07 14.65 -9.85
CA GLU A 134 -5.59 13.44 -10.50
C GLU A 134 -4.93 12.17 -9.97
N LYS A 135 -5.68 11.06 -9.95
CA LYS A 135 -5.22 9.75 -9.43
C LYS A 135 -4.84 9.77 -7.94
N LYS A 136 -5.51 10.62 -7.15
CA LYS A 136 -5.30 10.71 -5.71
C LYS A 136 -5.59 9.37 -5.03
N ASN A 137 -4.74 8.97 -4.06
CA ASN A 137 -4.76 7.71 -3.33
C ASN A 137 -4.54 6.43 -4.16
N TRP A 138 -4.38 6.52 -5.49
CA TRP A 138 -4.14 5.35 -6.33
C TRP A 138 -2.84 4.62 -5.96
N SER A 139 -1.79 5.33 -5.61
CA SER A 139 -0.48 4.78 -5.27
C SER A 139 -0.35 4.27 -3.83
N SER A 140 -1.43 4.31 -3.03
CA SER A 140 -1.41 3.80 -1.65
C SER A 140 -1.51 2.28 -1.56
N PHE A 141 -1.92 1.63 -2.67
CA PHE A 141 -2.08 0.19 -2.79
C PHE A 141 -1.82 -0.20 -4.25
N MET A 142 -0.67 -0.80 -4.54
CA MET A 142 -0.22 -1.06 -5.91
C MET A 142 0.26 -2.50 -6.07
N LEU A 143 -0.44 -3.28 -6.87
CA LEU A 143 -0.02 -4.60 -7.32
C LEU A 143 0.81 -4.41 -8.60
N MET A 144 2.13 -4.53 -8.51
CA MET A 144 3.09 -4.14 -9.53
C MET A 144 3.68 -5.34 -10.25
N ASN A 145 3.57 -5.38 -11.56
CA ASN A 145 4.33 -6.28 -12.44
C ASN A 145 5.73 -5.68 -12.65
N CYS A 146 6.67 -6.06 -11.80
CA CYS A 146 7.99 -5.44 -11.77
C CYS A 146 8.75 -5.59 -13.10
N ASN A 147 8.43 -6.61 -13.92
CA ASN A 147 9.04 -6.76 -15.25
C ASN A 147 8.66 -5.61 -16.21
N LYS A 148 7.55 -4.91 -15.94
CA LYS A 148 7.02 -3.80 -16.76
C LYS A 148 7.25 -2.42 -16.13
N CYS A 149 8.04 -2.36 -15.05
CA CYS A 149 8.29 -1.13 -14.31
C CYS A 149 9.76 -0.69 -14.39
N SER A 150 10.44 -0.96 -15.50
CA SER A 150 11.89 -0.69 -15.68
C SER A 150 12.24 0.79 -15.58
N GLU A 151 11.31 1.70 -15.89
CA GLU A 151 11.50 3.15 -15.77
C GLU A 151 11.66 3.61 -14.31
N LEU A 152 11.15 2.85 -13.34
CA LEU A 152 11.30 3.17 -11.92
C LEU A 152 12.71 2.78 -11.41
N THR A 153 13.73 3.30 -12.06
CA THR A 153 15.12 3.20 -11.59
C THR A 153 15.34 4.06 -10.33
N PRO A 154 16.33 3.75 -9.48
CA PRO A 154 16.69 4.62 -8.37
C PRO A 154 16.90 6.09 -8.80
N ASP A 155 17.59 6.33 -9.90
CA ASP A 155 17.84 7.67 -10.42
C ASP A 155 16.53 8.40 -10.76
N TYR A 156 15.61 7.72 -11.45
CA TYR A 156 14.30 8.29 -11.76
C TYR A 156 13.50 8.59 -10.51
N VAL A 157 13.39 7.63 -9.57
CA VAL A 157 12.63 7.81 -8.33
C VAL A 157 13.21 8.94 -7.47
N ASN A 158 14.52 9.10 -7.43
CA ASN A 158 15.18 10.16 -6.69
C ASN A 158 14.98 11.56 -7.31
N SER A 159 14.83 11.67 -8.65
CA SER A 159 14.79 12.95 -9.37
C SER A 159 13.39 13.38 -9.83
N ALA A 160 12.48 12.44 -10.12
CA ALA A 160 11.15 12.73 -10.63
C ALA A 160 10.30 13.55 -9.65
N THR A 161 9.44 14.42 -10.14
CA THR A 161 8.50 15.16 -9.31
C THR A 161 7.48 14.23 -8.65
N GLY A 162 6.87 14.66 -7.55
CA GLY A 162 5.81 13.90 -6.89
C GLY A 162 4.63 13.60 -7.83
N LEU A 163 4.27 14.57 -8.69
CA LEU A 163 3.20 14.37 -9.68
C LEU A 163 3.59 13.35 -10.76
N GLN A 164 4.83 13.36 -11.24
CA GLN A 164 5.29 12.35 -12.20
C GLN A 164 5.18 10.94 -11.63
N LEU A 165 5.53 10.75 -10.36
CA LEU A 165 5.43 9.46 -9.68
C LEU A 165 3.98 9.07 -9.42
N HIS A 166 3.20 9.90 -8.72
CA HIS A 166 1.85 9.57 -8.26
C HIS A 166 0.79 9.58 -9.37
N GLN A 167 1.02 10.27 -10.48
CA GLN A 167 0.17 10.21 -11.67
C GLN A 167 0.62 9.14 -12.67
N PHE A 168 1.60 8.31 -12.31
CA PHE A 168 2.10 7.20 -13.13
C PHE A 168 2.66 7.65 -14.48
N LYS A 169 3.28 8.85 -14.57
CA LYS A 169 3.88 9.39 -15.81
C LYS A 169 5.16 8.65 -16.24
N TRP A 170 5.59 7.67 -15.47
CA TRP A 170 6.63 6.72 -15.79
C TRP A 170 6.14 5.53 -16.65
N LEU A 171 4.83 5.45 -16.88
CA LEU A 171 4.23 4.52 -17.84
C LEU A 171 4.06 5.18 -19.19
N GLU A 172 4.19 4.41 -20.26
CA GLU A 172 3.98 4.87 -21.64
C GLU A 172 2.51 5.25 -21.87
N SER A 173 1.58 4.58 -21.23
CA SER A 173 0.14 4.81 -21.37
C SER A 173 -0.60 4.44 -20.09
N ASP A 174 -1.70 5.14 -19.81
CA ASP A 174 -2.64 4.80 -18.73
C ASP A 174 -3.37 3.45 -18.97
N GLU A 175 -3.34 2.91 -20.16
CA GLU A 175 -3.85 1.56 -20.48
C GLU A 175 -3.07 0.45 -19.77
N LEU A 176 -1.84 0.74 -19.32
CA LEU A 176 -1.03 -0.16 -18.51
C LEU A 176 -1.42 -0.16 -17.02
N ILE A 177 -2.42 0.64 -16.63
CA ILE A 177 -2.97 0.70 -15.27
C ILE A 177 -4.26 -0.09 -15.21
N GLY A 178 -4.22 -1.28 -14.65
CA GLY A 178 -5.39 -2.13 -14.44
C GLY A 178 -6.18 -1.78 -13.18
N ASP A 179 -7.43 -2.22 -13.15
CA ASP A 179 -8.35 -1.98 -12.05
C ASP A 179 -8.29 -3.12 -11.02
N LEU A 180 -8.33 -2.77 -9.75
CA LEU A 180 -8.66 -3.67 -8.64
C LEU A 180 -10.00 -3.23 -8.03
N PRO A 181 -10.81 -4.18 -7.51
CA PRO A 181 -12.03 -3.85 -6.80
C PRO A 181 -11.75 -2.94 -5.60
N LEU A 182 -12.60 -1.92 -5.38
CA LEU A 182 -12.40 -0.88 -4.36
C LEU A 182 -12.36 -1.42 -2.93
N GLU A 183 -12.95 -2.59 -2.67
CA GLU A 183 -12.89 -3.28 -1.38
C GLU A 183 -11.47 -3.67 -0.95
N TRP A 184 -10.49 -3.64 -1.85
CA TRP A 184 -9.07 -3.87 -1.55
C TRP A 184 -8.31 -2.61 -1.11
N ASN A 185 -8.94 -1.43 -1.21
CA ASN A 185 -8.38 -0.18 -0.69
C ASN A 185 -9.52 0.75 -0.26
N TRP A 186 -10.28 0.35 0.76
CA TRP A 186 -11.48 1.03 1.23
C TRP A 186 -11.12 2.24 2.08
N LEU A 187 -11.39 3.45 1.57
CA LEU A 187 -11.02 4.70 2.22
C LEU A 187 -11.99 5.05 3.36
N VAL A 188 -11.52 4.96 4.60
CA VAL A 188 -12.32 5.20 5.80
C VAL A 188 -12.77 6.65 5.86
N ASP A 189 -14.07 6.87 6.12
CA ASP A 189 -14.72 8.18 6.34
C ASP A 189 -14.51 9.17 5.19
N GLU A 190 -14.21 8.66 3.99
CA GLU A 190 -14.16 9.46 2.77
C GLU A 190 -15.51 9.44 2.04
N PRO A 191 -15.87 10.53 1.31
CA PRO A 191 -17.10 10.56 0.53
C PRO A 191 -17.20 9.41 -0.46
N GLY A 192 -18.36 8.75 -0.51
CA GLY A 192 -18.59 7.59 -1.38
C GLY A 192 -18.21 6.23 -0.78
N TYR A 193 -17.52 6.21 0.36
CA TYR A 193 -17.11 4.99 1.07
C TYR A 193 -18.00 4.70 2.28
N ASN A 194 -19.24 4.35 2.03
CA ASN A 194 -20.21 4.01 3.09
C ASN A 194 -20.14 2.51 3.42
N THR A 195 -20.26 2.17 4.70
CA THR A 195 -20.09 0.85 5.33
C THR A 195 -21.12 -0.20 4.92
N LYS A 196 -21.29 -0.52 3.64
CA LYS A 196 -22.31 -1.50 3.21
C LYS A 196 -21.78 -2.69 2.43
N SER A 197 -20.51 -2.70 2.08
CA SER A 197 -19.94 -3.73 1.23
C SER A 197 -18.97 -4.61 2.01
N LYS A 198 -18.71 -5.81 1.51
CA LYS A 198 -17.58 -6.61 1.97
C LYS A 198 -16.31 -5.78 1.77
N VAL A 199 -15.61 -5.45 2.84
CA VAL A 199 -14.32 -4.76 2.81
C VAL A 199 -13.23 -5.79 3.04
N ASN A 200 -12.26 -5.85 2.12
CA ASN A 200 -11.12 -6.76 2.21
C ASN A 200 -9.89 -6.07 2.82
N ASN A 201 -9.74 -4.77 2.61
CA ASN A 201 -8.65 -3.98 3.18
C ASN A 201 -9.12 -2.55 3.46
N ILE A 202 -9.01 -2.12 4.71
CA ILE A 202 -9.39 -0.80 5.21
C ILE A 202 -8.19 0.12 5.12
N HIS A 203 -8.40 1.39 4.74
CA HIS A 203 -7.35 2.40 4.64
C HIS A 203 -7.75 3.69 5.39
N PHE A 204 -7.02 4.03 6.44
CA PHE A 204 -7.28 5.18 7.31
C PHE A 204 -6.59 6.45 6.81
N THR A 205 -6.94 6.91 5.60
CA THR A 205 -6.26 8.03 4.90
C THR A 205 -6.22 9.35 5.66
N LYS A 206 -7.17 9.58 6.55
CA LYS A 206 -7.27 10.78 7.40
C LYS A 206 -6.48 10.65 8.69
N GLY A 207 -6.10 9.45 9.05
CA GLY A 207 -5.54 9.03 10.31
C GLY A 207 -6.41 7.97 10.97
N GLY A 208 -5.79 7.06 11.71
CA GLY A 208 -6.48 5.92 12.31
C GLY A 208 -6.54 5.96 13.84
N PRO A 209 -7.12 4.90 14.46
CA PRO A 209 -7.42 4.87 15.90
C PRO A 209 -6.22 5.04 16.83
N TRP A 210 -5.00 4.91 16.31
CA TRP A 210 -3.76 5.16 17.05
C TRP A 210 -3.46 6.64 17.30
N PHE A 211 -4.24 7.55 16.68
CA PHE A 211 -4.21 8.97 16.98
C PHE A 211 -5.43 9.37 17.79
N LYS A 212 -5.23 10.18 18.83
CA LYS A 212 -6.30 10.61 19.74
C LYS A 212 -7.48 11.25 19.03
N GLU A 213 -7.18 12.03 18.00
CA GLU A 213 -8.18 12.77 17.20
C GLU A 213 -9.07 11.83 16.37
N TYR A 214 -8.58 10.62 16.07
CA TYR A 214 -9.27 9.62 15.24
C TYR A 214 -9.64 8.35 16.01
N ALA A 215 -9.58 8.37 17.35
CA ALA A 215 -9.84 7.21 18.20
C ALA A 215 -11.22 6.56 17.97
N ASN A 216 -12.19 7.32 17.50
CA ASN A 216 -13.57 6.89 17.24
C ASN A 216 -13.95 6.93 15.74
N CYS A 217 -12.98 6.87 14.82
CA CYS A 217 -13.26 6.79 13.39
C CYS A 217 -13.96 5.46 13.05
N SER A 218 -14.58 5.38 11.87
CA SER A 218 -15.16 4.12 11.40
C SER A 218 -14.13 2.99 11.43
N TYR A 219 -14.55 1.78 11.73
CA TYR A 219 -13.69 0.59 11.91
C TYR A 219 -12.66 0.67 13.06
N SER A 220 -12.73 1.66 13.96
CA SER A 220 -11.84 1.76 15.11
C SER A 220 -11.92 0.53 16.02
N GLU A 221 -13.11 0.01 16.29
CA GLU A 221 -13.30 -1.21 17.10
C GLU A 221 -12.62 -2.43 16.44
N THR A 222 -12.76 -2.56 15.12
CA THR A 222 -12.10 -3.65 14.38
C THR A 222 -10.58 -3.53 14.46
N TRP A 223 -10.04 -2.33 14.26
CA TRP A 223 -8.60 -2.09 14.35
C TRP A 223 -8.06 -2.38 15.77
N ASN A 224 -8.79 -1.93 16.81
CA ASN A 224 -8.42 -2.16 18.21
C ASN A 224 -8.36 -3.65 18.55
N LEU A 225 -9.31 -4.45 18.04
CA LEU A 225 -9.28 -5.91 18.19
C LEU A 225 -7.99 -6.51 17.64
N TYR A 226 -7.59 -6.14 16.42
CA TYR A 226 -6.34 -6.62 15.82
C TYR A 226 -5.10 -6.11 16.55
N HIS A 227 -5.16 -4.89 17.09
CA HIS A 227 -4.08 -4.33 17.90
C HIS A 227 -3.93 -5.08 19.22
N GLU A 228 -5.03 -5.41 19.91
CA GLU A 228 -5.02 -6.21 21.14
C GLU A 228 -4.44 -7.60 20.89
N GLU A 229 -4.88 -8.29 19.84
CA GLU A 229 -4.35 -9.59 19.45
C GLU A 229 -2.85 -9.53 19.09
N CYS A 230 -2.43 -8.50 18.32
CA CYS A 230 -1.03 -8.29 17.95
C CYS A 230 -0.13 -8.01 19.14
N SER A 231 -0.68 -7.37 20.18
CA SER A 231 0.05 -6.93 21.39
C SER A 231 -0.08 -7.92 22.54
N TRP A 232 -0.83 -9.01 22.38
CA TRP A 232 -1.11 -9.95 23.45
C TRP A 232 0.17 -10.66 23.92
N ILE A 233 0.40 -10.66 25.22
CA ILE A 233 1.51 -11.34 25.87
C ILE A 233 0.93 -12.34 26.87
N GLU A 234 1.19 -13.62 26.65
CA GLU A 234 0.95 -14.65 27.66
C GLU A 234 1.90 -14.43 28.83
N ARG A 235 1.35 -14.20 30.03
CA ARG A 235 2.12 -13.99 31.26
C ARG A 235 2.05 -15.23 32.14
#